data_e33f4b3aea6c68b601835dbb49ac1eb6
#
_entry.id   e33f4b3aea6c68b601835dbb49ac1eb6
#
_cell.length_a   1.000
_cell.length_b   1.000
_cell.length_c   1.000
_cell.angle_alpha   90.00
_cell.angle_beta   90.00
_cell.angle_gamma   90.00
#
_symmetry.space_group_name_H-M   'P 1'
#
loop_
_entity.id
_entity.type
_entity.pdbx_description
1 polymer ?
#
loop_
_entity_poly.entity_id
_entity_poly.type
_entity_poly.pdbx_seq_one_letter_code
_entity_poly.pdbx_strand_id
1 'polypeptide(L)'
;MAHTGMNAPKARKRPIALVVILVVLIAGYTVGWFYIANRLEARAEADMAKLAAQGVGVKCEDLRMGGYPLRVNVVCDSISWQRPSEGMSFRAGRFTSGSPVYAPRSLSNDLTGPAFIEFPGLEPLEVNWNKFTSNTRLARPFPTEIELVAHEVAVGLRTETTKTEPLSTLEQMDFRLSQEDGTLKINGRFAGLKLAKAVIGN
;
A
#
# COMPACT_ATOMS: atom_id res chain seq x y z
N MET A 1 -10.99 62.74 50.00
CA MET A 1 -11.54 61.40 49.89
C MET A 1 -11.38 60.95 48.43
N ALA A 2 -10.35 60.14 48.11
CA ALA A 2 -10.05 59.72 46.76
C ALA A 2 -10.58 58.26 46.57
N HIS A 3 -11.56 58.12 45.68
CA HIS A 3 -12.04 56.78 45.27
C HIS A 3 -11.13 56.23 44.15
N THR A 4 -10.28 55.30 44.53
CA THR A 4 -9.49 54.50 43.60
C THR A 4 -10.37 53.41 42.98
N GLY A 5 -10.88 53.66 41.78
CA GLY A 5 -11.59 52.63 40.99
C GLY A 5 -10.61 51.59 40.47
N MET A 6 -10.63 50.38 41.02
CA MET A 6 -9.91 49.24 40.49
C MET A 6 -10.59 48.76 39.20
N ASN A 7 -9.97 49.09 38.06
CA ASN A 7 -10.35 48.47 36.77
C ASN A 7 -9.89 47.01 36.74
N ALA A 8 -10.83 46.07 36.85
CA ALA A 8 -10.58 44.65 36.66
C ALA A 8 -10.17 44.39 35.20
N PRO A 9 -9.17 43.57 34.94
CA PRO A 9 -8.68 43.29 33.57
C PRO A 9 -9.68 42.43 32.77
N LYS A 10 -10.31 43.06 31.76
CA LYS A 10 -11.25 42.43 30.82
C LYS A 10 -10.56 41.61 29.70
N ALA A 11 -9.41 40.98 29.93
CA ALA A 11 -8.54 40.55 28.84
C ALA A 11 -8.28 39.06 28.69
N ARG A 12 -9.17 38.15 29.20
CA ARG A 12 -8.84 36.69 29.13
C ARG A 12 -9.83 35.80 28.42
N LYS A 13 -10.91 36.30 27.83
CA LYS A 13 -11.92 35.46 27.17
C LYS A 13 -11.55 35.05 25.75
N ARG A 14 -10.78 35.87 25.01
CA ARG A 14 -10.39 35.59 23.61
C ARG A 14 -9.45 34.39 23.46
N PRO A 15 -8.36 34.19 24.24
CA PRO A 15 -7.50 33.02 24.11
C PRO A 15 -8.23 31.71 24.48
N ILE A 16 -9.15 31.75 25.47
CA ILE A 16 -9.94 30.55 25.83
C ILE A 16 -10.86 30.14 24.68
N ALA A 17 -11.53 31.10 24.03
CA ALA A 17 -12.38 30.82 22.88
C ALA A 17 -11.60 30.15 21.71
N LEU A 18 -10.38 30.63 21.42
CA LEU A 18 -9.51 30.06 20.40
C LEU A 18 -9.09 28.62 20.75
N VAL A 19 -8.77 28.34 22.01
CA VAL A 19 -8.44 26.99 22.47
C VAL A 19 -9.63 26.06 22.33
N VAL A 20 -10.83 26.49 22.72
CA VAL A 20 -12.06 25.71 22.58
C VAL A 20 -12.34 25.39 21.10
N ILE A 21 -12.24 26.38 20.22
CA ILE A 21 -12.42 26.18 18.77
C ILE A 21 -11.42 25.15 18.25
N LEU A 22 -10.14 25.27 18.62
CA LEU A 22 -9.10 24.32 18.20
C LEU A 22 -9.40 22.90 18.66
N VAL A 23 -9.80 22.73 19.92
CA VAL A 23 -10.18 21.41 20.46
C VAL A 23 -11.37 20.82 19.72
N VAL A 24 -12.39 21.62 19.42
CA VAL A 24 -13.56 21.16 18.64
C VAL A 24 -13.15 20.75 17.22
N LEU A 25 -12.27 21.49 16.57
CA LEU A 25 -11.77 21.15 15.23
C LEU A 25 -10.97 19.84 15.24
N ILE A 26 -10.07 19.66 16.21
CA ILE A 26 -9.31 18.42 16.36
C ILE A 26 -10.23 17.24 16.65
N ALA A 27 -11.19 17.40 17.54
CA ALA A 27 -12.17 16.35 17.85
C ALA A 27 -13.01 15.98 16.62
N GLY A 28 -13.54 16.97 15.90
CA GLY A 28 -14.29 16.77 14.67
C GLY A 28 -13.47 16.08 13.58
N TYR A 29 -12.23 16.48 13.40
CA TYR A 29 -11.29 15.85 12.47
C TYR A 29 -11.03 14.38 12.85
N THR A 30 -10.76 14.11 14.13
CA THR A 30 -10.52 12.75 14.64
C THR A 30 -11.72 11.84 14.39
N VAL A 31 -12.92 12.29 14.75
CA VAL A 31 -14.16 11.52 14.51
C VAL A 31 -14.35 11.26 13.01
N GLY A 32 -14.16 12.29 12.18
CA GLY A 32 -14.26 12.16 10.72
C GLY A 32 -13.26 11.15 10.15
N TRP A 33 -12.03 11.17 10.64
CA TRP A 33 -10.98 10.25 10.19
C TRP A 33 -11.36 8.79 10.53
N PHE A 34 -11.75 8.50 11.78
CA PHE A 34 -12.16 7.16 12.19
C PHE A 34 -13.41 6.69 11.45
N TYR A 35 -14.38 7.58 11.19
CA TYR A 35 -15.54 7.25 10.40
C TYR A 35 -15.18 6.81 8.98
N ILE A 36 -14.26 7.52 8.30
CA ILE A 36 -13.78 7.17 6.96
C ILE A 36 -13.02 5.85 7.01
N ALA A 37 -12.12 5.66 8.00
CA ALA A 37 -11.35 4.45 8.18
C ALA A 37 -12.25 3.21 8.28
N ASN A 38 -13.23 3.22 9.19
CA ASN A 38 -14.18 2.11 9.36
C ASN A 38 -15.03 1.85 8.10
N ARG A 39 -15.37 2.90 7.35
CA ARG A 39 -16.08 2.74 6.07
C ARG A 39 -15.21 2.07 4.99
N LEU A 40 -13.92 2.39 4.94
CA LEU A 40 -12.99 1.76 4.00
C LEU A 40 -12.72 0.30 4.36
N GLU A 41 -12.56 -0.01 5.64
CA GLU A 41 -12.42 -1.38 6.13
C GLU A 41 -13.62 -2.25 5.72
N ALA A 42 -14.83 -1.82 6.04
CA ALA A 42 -16.05 -2.53 5.66
C ALA A 42 -16.21 -2.71 4.13
N ARG A 43 -15.74 -1.73 3.33
CA ARG A 43 -15.73 -1.87 1.86
C ARG A 43 -14.71 -2.89 1.38
N ALA A 44 -13.50 -2.88 1.95
CA ALA A 44 -12.46 -3.85 1.60
C ALA A 44 -12.94 -5.28 1.86
N GLU A 45 -13.54 -5.54 3.03
CA GLU A 45 -14.13 -6.84 3.37
C GLU A 45 -15.26 -7.24 2.40
N ALA A 46 -16.18 -6.31 2.09
CA ALA A 46 -17.27 -6.57 1.17
C ALA A 46 -16.76 -6.87 -0.27
N ASP A 47 -15.71 -6.18 -0.72
CA ASP A 47 -15.15 -6.41 -2.05
C ASP A 47 -14.36 -7.74 -2.11
N MET A 48 -13.66 -8.12 -1.04
CA MET A 48 -13.06 -9.46 -0.92
C MET A 48 -14.13 -10.56 -0.95
N ALA A 49 -15.26 -10.37 -0.25
CA ALA A 49 -16.38 -11.32 -0.27
C ALA A 49 -17.00 -11.46 -1.67
N LYS A 50 -17.15 -10.37 -2.43
CA LYS A 50 -17.62 -10.42 -3.82
C LYS A 50 -16.68 -11.21 -4.73
N LEU A 51 -15.37 -11.00 -4.60
CA LEU A 51 -14.36 -11.75 -5.35
C LEU A 51 -14.41 -13.23 -5.00
N ALA A 52 -14.57 -13.58 -3.74
CA ALA A 52 -14.73 -14.95 -3.28
C ALA A 52 -15.96 -15.62 -3.91
N ALA A 53 -17.08 -14.90 -4.04
CA ALA A 53 -18.29 -15.41 -4.71
C ALA A 53 -18.06 -15.66 -6.22
N GLN A 54 -17.05 -15.03 -6.83
CA GLN A 54 -16.64 -15.24 -8.23
C GLN A 54 -15.54 -16.31 -8.39
N GLY A 55 -15.25 -17.05 -7.31
CA GLY A 55 -14.22 -18.09 -7.31
C GLY A 55 -12.78 -17.54 -7.18
N VAL A 56 -12.62 -16.27 -6.82
CA VAL A 56 -11.32 -15.65 -6.60
C VAL A 56 -11.13 -15.43 -5.10
N GLY A 57 -10.30 -16.25 -4.47
CA GLY A 57 -9.96 -16.10 -3.06
C GLY A 57 -8.95 -14.96 -2.87
N VAL A 58 -9.36 -13.88 -2.22
CA VAL A 58 -8.46 -12.82 -1.75
C VAL A 58 -8.53 -12.77 -0.23
N LYS A 59 -7.36 -12.80 0.43
CA LYS A 59 -7.29 -12.70 1.89
C LYS A 59 -6.26 -11.65 2.28
N CYS A 60 -6.63 -10.86 3.26
CA CYS A 60 -5.77 -9.94 4.00
C CYS A 60 -5.80 -10.40 5.45
N GLU A 61 -4.70 -10.92 5.95
CA GLU A 61 -4.61 -11.33 7.35
C GLU A 61 -4.41 -10.11 8.22
N ASP A 62 -5.18 -10.03 9.31
CA ASP A 62 -5.16 -8.95 10.29
C ASP A 62 -5.30 -7.56 9.64
N LEU A 63 -6.38 -7.41 8.84
CA LEU A 63 -6.70 -6.14 8.16
C LEU A 63 -6.90 -5.04 9.20
N ARG A 64 -6.10 -4.00 9.11
CA ARG A 64 -6.11 -2.86 10.02
C ARG A 64 -6.06 -1.55 9.26
N MET A 65 -6.75 -0.55 9.81
CA MET A 65 -6.62 0.83 9.34
C MET A 65 -5.57 1.57 10.19
N GLY A 66 -4.74 2.39 9.53
CA GLY A 66 -3.68 3.15 10.18
C GLY A 66 -3.39 4.49 9.51
N GLY A 67 -2.34 5.17 10.01
CA GLY A 67 -1.86 6.42 9.40
C GLY A 67 -2.44 7.71 9.96
N TYR A 68 -3.29 7.63 11.01
CA TYR A 68 -3.76 8.83 11.71
C TYR A 68 -2.60 9.71 12.19
N PRO A 69 -2.68 11.05 12.09
CA PRO A 69 -3.79 11.82 11.52
C PRO A 69 -3.67 12.13 10.03
N LEU A 70 -2.51 12.02 9.42
CA LEU A 70 -2.21 12.60 8.10
C LEU A 70 -2.39 11.65 6.90
N ARG A 71 -2.56 10.37 7.17
CA ARG A 71 -2.73 9.35 6.15
C ARG A 71 -3.91 8.44 6.51
N VAL A 72 -4.45 7.76 5.50
CA VAL A 72 -5.35 6.63 5.69
C VAL A 72 -4.69 5.45 4.99
N ASN A 73 -4.28 4.47 5.76
CA ASN A 73 -3.60 3.28 5.27
C ASN A 73 -4.41 2.02 5.63
N VAL A 74 -4.47 1.08 4.69
CA VAL A 74 -4.84 -0.31 4.92
C VAL A 74 -3.56 -1.10 5.14
N VAL A 75 -3.51 -1.90 6.18
CA VAL A 75 -2.37 -2.76 6.50
C VAL A 75 -2.86 -4.19 6.64
N CYS A 76 -2.20 -5.13 5.97
CA CYS A 76 -2.38 -6.56 6.11
C CYS A 76 -1.06 -7.16 6.59
N ASP A 77 -1.07 -8.09 7.54
CA ASP A 77 0.15 -8.79 7.96
C ASP A 77 0.62 -9.81 6.92
N SER A 78 -0.30 -10.36 6.13
CA SER A 78 -0.01 -11.04 4.88
C SER A 78 -1.14 -10.84 3.88
N ILE A 79 -0.81 -10.94 2.58
CA ILE A 79 -1.81 -10.96 1.53
C ILE A 79 -1.72 -12.29 0.76
N SER A 80 -2.86 -12.79 0.35
CA SER A 80 -2.92 -13.93 -0.57
C SER A 80 -4.05 -13.76 -1.58
N TRP A 81 -3.78 -14.23 -2.77
CA TRP A 81 -4.73 -14.32 -3.87
C TRP A 81 -4.66 -15.73 -4.46
N GLN A 82 -5.80 -16.30 -4.75
CA GLN A 82 -5.88 -17.63 -5.35
C GLN A 82 -7.05 -17.74 -6.31
N ARG A 83 -6.85 -18.45 -7.41
CA ARG A 83 -7.88 -18.88 -8.35
C ARG A 83 -7.80 -20.39 -8.53
N PRO A 84 -8.47 -21.17 -7.69
CA PRO A 84 -8.36 -22.62 -7.67
C PRO A 84 -8.75 -23.28 -9.00
N SER A 85 -9.74 -22.72 -9.71
CA SER A 85 -10.17 -23.20 -11.03
C SER A 85 -9.08 -23.15 -12.09
N GLU A 86 -8.09 -22.26 -11.93
CA GLU A 86 -6.97 -22.08 -12.85
C GLU A 86 -5.64 -22.61 -12.26
N GLY A 87 -5.66 -23.14 -11.03
CA GLY A 87 -4.45 -23.62 -10.35
C GLY A 87 -3.43 -22.52 -10.05
N MET A 88 -3.88 -21.25 -9.93
CA MET A 88 -3.01 -20.12 -9.67
C MET A 88 -3.11 -19.66 -8.22
N SER A 89 -1.97 -19.41 -7.61
CA SER A 89 -1.89 -18.79 -6.28
C SER A 89 -0.75 -17.79 -6.17
N PHE A 90 -0.97 -16.78 -5.33
CA PHE A 90 0.01 -15.78 -4.93
C PHE A 90 -0.12 -15.54 -3.43
N ARG A 91 0.98 -15.51 -2.73
CA ARG A 91 1.04 -15.13 -1.31
C ARG A 91 2.26 -14.27 -1.08
N ALA A 92 2.11 -13.19 -0.30
CA ALA A 92 3.23 -12.35 0.11
C ALA A 92 3.10 -11.94 1.57
N GLY A 93 4.15 -11.35 2.10
CA GLY A 93 4.17 -10.84 3.47
C GLY A 93 3.33 -9.60 3.66
N ARG A 94 3.79 -8.71 4.56
CA ARG A 94 3.05 -7.50 4.92
C ARG A 94 2.80 -6.61 3.72
N PHE A 95 1.55 -6.16 3.59
CA PHE A 95 1.11 -5.20 2.60
C PHE A 95 0.58 -3.96 3.28
N THR A 96 1.04 -2.81 2.83
CA THR A 96 0.51 -1.51 3.26
C THR A 96 0.12 -0.71 2.04
N SER A 97 -1.11 -0.24 2.01
CA SER A 97 -1.63 0.61 0.94
C SER A 97 -2.30 1.83 1.55
N GLY A 98 -1.99 3.03 1.07
CA GLY A 98 -2.62 4.21 1.63
C GLY A 98 -2.31 5.50 0.90
N SER A 99 -3.06 6.54 1.29
CA SER A 99 -2.90 7.88 0.75
C SER A 99 -2.89 8.95 1.83
N PRO A 100 -2.20 10.09 1.58
CA PRO A 100 -2.32 11.26 2.44
C PRO A 100 -3.74 11.83 2.38
N VAL A 101 -4.26 12.33 3.50
CA VAL A 101 -5.61 12.94 3.55
C VAL A 101 -5.72 14.19 2.67
N TYR A 102 -4.61 14.90 2.45
CA TYR A 102 -4.54 16.08 1.59
C TYR A 102 -4.32 15.76 0.10
N ALA A 103 -3.98 14.50 -0.23
CA ALA A 103 -3.79 14.02 -1.61
C ALA A 103 -4.44 12.64 -1.81
N PRO A 104 -5.76 12.50 -1.68
CA PRO A 104 -6.45 11.20 -1.64
C PRO A 104 -6.40 10.43 -2.97
N ARG A 105 -5.95 11.07 -4.05
CA ARG A 105 -5.73 10.43 -5.35
C ARG A 105 -4.33 9.84 -5.52
N SER A 106 -3.42 10.11 -4.59
CA SER A 106 -2.06 9.56 -4.61
C SER A 106 -1.99 8.36 -3.67
N LEU A 107 -2.00 7.18 -4.23
CA LEU A 107 -1.92 5.92 -3.51
C LEU A 107 -0.49 5.42 -3.52
N SER A 108 0.05 5.11 -2.36
CA SER A 108 1.34 4.44 -2.22
C SER A 108 1.14 3.06 -1.60
N ASN A 109 1.80 2.06 -2.19
CA ASN A 109 1.77 0.69 -1.74
C ASN A 109 3.18 0.23 -1.41
N ASP A 110 3.29 -0.58 -0.37
CA ASP A 110 4.51 -1.24 0.06
C ASP A 110 4.20 -2.71 0.29
N LEU A 111 5.06 -3.60 -0.22
CA LEU A 111 4.92 -5.04 -0.09
C LEU A 111 6.21 -5.64 0.41
N THR A 112 6.13 -6.40 1.49
CA THR A 112 7.27 -7.10 2.08
C THR A 112 7.34 -8.53 1.52
N GLY A 113 8.53 -8.93 1.08
CA GLY A 113 8.80 -10.32 0.67
C GLY A 113 8.94 -11.30 1.85
N PRO A 114 9.09 -12.58 1.55
CA PRO A 114 9.04 -13.19 0.22
C PRO A 114 7.63 -13.27 -0.34
N ALA A 115 7.52 -13.37 -1.67
CA ALA A 115 6.29 -13.81 -2.33
C ALA A 115 6.43 -15.24 -2.84
N PHE A 116 5.35 -15.99 -2.72
CA PHE A 116 5.21 -17.35 -3.25
C PHE A 116 4.19 -17.32 -4.38
N ILE A 117 4.57 -17.87 -5.52
CA ILE A 117 3.78 -17.81 -6.76
C ILE A 117 3.67 -19.23 -7.32
N GLU A 118 2.45 -19.65 -7.61
CA GLU A 118 2.17 -20.93 -8.22
C GLU A 118 1.36 -20.71 -9.51
N PHE A 119 1.83 -21.34 -10.60
CA PHE A 119 1.14 -21.35 -11.89
C PHE A 119 1.04 -22.79 -12.40
N PRO A 120 -0.01 -23.13 -13.14
CA PRO A 120 -0.17 -24.44 -13.74
C PRO A 120 1.00 -24.76 -14.68
N GLY A 121 1.60 -25.93 -14.51
CA GLY A 121 2.70 -26.38 -15.36
C GLY A 121 4.07 -25.77 -15.08
N LEU A 122 4.18 -24.93 -14.06
CA LEU A 122 5.46 -24.40 -13.57
C LEU A 122 5.70 -24.88 -12.13
N GLU A 123 6.97 -25.07 -11.79
CA GLU A 123 7.33 -25.30 -10.39
C GLU A 123 7.04 -24.05 -9.55
N PRO A 124 6.65 -24.21 -8.27
CA PRO A 124 6.38 -23.08 -7.40
C PRO A 124 7.60 -22.17 -7.29
N LEU A 125 7.37 -20.86 -7.46
CA LEU A 125 8.41 -19.84 -7.40
C LEU A 125 8.39 -19.13 -6.05
N GLU A 126 9.58 -18.80 -5.56
CA GLU A 126 9.81 -17.89 -4.47
C GLU A 126 10.52 -16.64 -4.99
N VAL A 127 9.93 -15.49 -4.72
CA VAL A 127 10.48 -14.19 -5.12
C VAL A 127 10.80 -13.37 -3.87
N ASN A 128 12.05 -13.07 -3.67
CA ASN A 128 12.53 -12.24 -2.58
C ASN A 128 12.92 -10.86 -3.09
N TRP A 129 12.77 -9.83 -2.26
CA TRP A 129 13.23 -8.46 -2.53
C TRP A 129 13.54 -7.74 -1.23
N ASN A 130 14.42 -6.76 -1.31
CA ASN A 130 14.69 -5.88 -0.17
C ASN A 130 13.62 -4.78 -0.07
N LYS A 131 13.24 -4.18 -1.20
CA LYS A 131 12.21 -3.14 -1.26
C LYS A 131 11.32 -3.35 -2.49
N PHE A 132 10.00 -3.27 -2.27
CA PHE A 132 9.02 -3.27 -3.35
C PHE A 132 7.94 -2.23 -3.02
N THR A 133 7.90 -1.17 -3.80
CA THR A 133 6.94 -0.08 -3.62
C THR A 133 6.27 0.27 -4.93
N SER A 134 5.01 0.69 -4.87
CA SER A 134 4.37 1.29 -6.02
C SER A 134 3.63 2.57 -5.63
N ASN A 135 3.66 3.56 -6.53
CA ASN A 135 2.91 4.80 -6.41
C ASN A 135 1.93 4.88 -7.57
N THR A 136 0.68 5.18 -7.27
CA THR A 136 -0.38 5.25 -8.27
C THR A 136 -1.13 6.56 -8.13
N ARG A 137 -1.27 7.30 -9.22
CA ARG A 137 -2.13 8.47 -9.27
C ARG A 137 -3.48 8.09 -9.86
N LEU A 138 -4.49 8.04 -8.97
CA LEU A 138 -5.84 7.66 -9.34
C LEU A 138 -6.53 8.76 -10.15
N ALA A 139 -7.14 8.36 -11.26
CA ALA A 139 -8.03 9.18 -12.07
C ALA A 139 -9.18 8.31 -12.61
N ARG A 140 -10.14 8.91 -13.29
CA ARG A 140 -11.24 8.19 -13.94
C ARG A 140 -11.14 8.38 -15.45
N PRO A 141 -11.36 7.34 -16.25
CA PRO A 141 -11.70 5.95 -15.88
C PRO A 141 -10.52 5.11 -15.42
N PHE A 142 -9.25 5.48 -15.73
CA PHE A 142 -8.03 4.74 -15.43
C PHE A 142 -7.01 5.60 -14.69
N PRO A 143 -6.07 5.02 -13.93
CA PRO A 143 -4.96 5.74 -13.32
C PRO A 143 -4.17 6.51 -14.39
N THR A 144 -3.75 7.75 -14.07
CA THR A 144 -2.90 8.55 -14.97
C THR A 144 -1.43 8.21 -14.85
N GLU A 145 -1.02 7.63 -13.72
CA GLU A 145 0.37 7.27 -13.48
C GLU A 145 0.44 6.06 -12.54
N ILE A 146 1.30 5.11 -12.88
CA ILE A 146 1.69 3.99 -12.03
C ILE A 146 3.21 3.94 -12.07
N GLU A 147 3.84 4.04 -10.92
CA GLU A 147 5.26 3.87 -10.75
C GLU A 147 5.51 2.67 -9.83
N LEU A 148 6.42 1.79 -10.20
CA LEU A 148 6.80 0.61 -9.46
C LEU A 148 8.32 0.58 -9.34
N VAL A 149 8.81 0.40 -8.12
CA VAL A 149 10.24 0.33 -7.82
C VAL A 149 10.49 -0.92 -6.99
N ALA A 150 11.45 -1.72 -7.45
CA ALA A 150 11.92 -2.90 -6.72
C ALA A 150 13.45 -2.92 -6.66
N HIS A 151 13.97 -3.33 -5.51
CA HIS A 151 15.41 -3.46 -5.27
C HIS A 151 15.75 -4.86 -4.79
N GLU A 152 16.91 -5.36 -5.27
CA GLU A 152 17.48 -6.64 -4.85
C GLU A 152 16.47 -7.80 -4.99
N VAL A 153 15.89 -7.91 -6.18
CA VAL A 153 14.93 -8.97 -6.48
C VAL A 153 15.69 -10.27 -6.80
N ALA A 154 15.32 -11.35 -6.15
CA ALA A 154 15.84 -12.70 -6.39
C ALA A 154 14.65 -13.65 -6.63
N VAL A 155 14.69 -14.37 -7.73
CA VAL A 155 13.68 -15.36 -8.10
C VAL A 155 14.32 -16.74 -8.01
N GLY A 156 13.71 -17.66 -7.29
CA GLY A 156 14.16 -19.03 -7.14
C GLY A 156 12.98 -20.01 -7.18
N LEU A 157 13.31 -21.30 -7.25
CA LEU A 157 12.33 -22.35 -7.03
C LEU A 157 12.08 -22.49 -5.53
N ARG A 158 10.82 -22.72 -5.16
CA ARG A 158 10.47 -23.06 -3.79
C ARG A 158 10.88 -24.50 -3.50
N THR A 159 12.01 -24.65 -2.81
CA THR A 159 12.53 -25.96 -2.40
C THR A 159 12.49 -26.07 -0.88
N GLU A 160 12.25 -27.26 -0.35
CA GLU A 160 12.29 -27.52 1.11
C GLU A 160 13.73 -27.42 1.68
N THR A 161 14.73 -27.37 0.85
CA THR A 161 16.16 -27.28 1.20
C THR A 161 16.64 -25.84 1.17
N THR A 162 17.19 -25.38 2.25
CA THR A 162 17.49 -23.99 2.64
C THR A 162 18.53 -23.22 1.81
N LYS A 163 19.04 -23.72 0.68
CA LYS A 163 20.06 -23.07 -0.15
C LYS A 163 19.94 -23.49 -1.63
N THR A 164 18.89 -23.06 -2.30
CA THR A 164 18.89 -23.11 -3.76
C THR A 164 19.41 -21.79 -4.28
N GLU A 165 20.41 -21.81 -5.18
CA GLU A 165 20.87 -20.61 -5.88
C GLU A 165 19.66 -20.00 -6.62
N PRO A 166 19.49 -18.67 -6.57
CA PRO A 166 18.38 -18.04 -7.28
C PRO A 166 18.54 -18.26 -8.80
N LEU A 167 17.44 -18.55 -9.46
CA LEU A 167 17.39 -18.68 -10.94
C LEU A 167 17.76 -17.36 -11.62
N SER A 168 17.35 -16.24 -11.02
CA SER A 168 17.71 -14.91 -11.48
C SER A 168 17.78 -13.92 -10.32
N THR A 169 18.63 -12.93 -10.47
CA THR A 169 18.70 -11.78 -9.56
C THR A 169 18.69 -10.50 -10.37
N LEU A 170 18.11 -9.45 -9.79
CA LEU A 170 17.99 -8.13 -10.38
C LEU A 170 18.25 -7.09 -9.28
N GLU A 171 19.23 -6.21 -9.50
CA GLU A 171 19.61 -5.22 -8.49
C GLU A 171 18.57 -4.11 -8.37
N GLN A 172 18.03 -3.64 -9.50
CA GLN A 172 17.03 -2.58 -9.52
C GLN A 172 16.08 -2.72 -10.69
N MET A 173 14.81 -2.48 -10.42
CA MET A 173 13.76 -2.35 -11.40
C MET A 173 12.96 -1.09 -11.12
N ASP A 174 12.88 -0.21 -12.10
CA ASP A 174 12.00 0.95 -12.14
C ASP A 174 11.05 0.78 -13.32
N PHE A 175 9.76 0.81 -13.06
CA PHE A 175 8.74 0.73 -14.09
C PHE A 175 7.78 1.89 -13.91
N ARG A 176 7.53 2.64 -14.97
CA ARG A 176 6.58 3.75 -14.99
C ARG A 176 5.64 3.63 -16.17
N LEU A 177 4.38 3.67 -15.86
CA LEU A 177 3.28 3.77 -16.80
C LEU A 177 2.61 5.13 -16.59
N SER A 178 2.51 5.93 -17.64
CA SER A 178 1.84 7.23 -17.59
C SER A 178 0.92 7.40 -18.78
N GLN A 179 -0.21 8.07 -18.56
CA GLN A 179 -1.15 8.44 -19.59
C GLN A 179 -1.13 9.97 -19.77
N GLU A 180 -0.76 10.40 -20.96
CA GLU A 180 -0.76 11.80 -21.37
C GLU A 180 -1.53 11.94 -22.69
N ASP A 181 -2.49 12.83 -22.75
CA ASP A 181 -3.30 13.14 -23.96
C ASP A 181 -3.85 11.91 -24.68
N GLY A 182 -4.34 10.92 -23.93
CA GLY A 182 -4.86 9.67 -24.47
C GLY A 182 -3.80 8.67 -24.92
N THR A 183 -2.52 9.02 -24.85
CA THR A 183 -1.39 8.15 -25.17
C THR A 183 -0.84 7.48 -23.91
N LEU A 184 -0.68 6.16 -23.97
CA LEU A 184 -0.05 5.37 -22.91
C LEU A 184 1.46 5.31 -23.15
N LYS A 185 2.23 5.84 -22.20
CA LYS A 185 3.69 5.78 -22.19
C LYS A 185 4.16 4.75 -21.16
N ILE A 186 5.01 3.84 -21.61
CA ILE A 186 5.60 2.79 -20.76
C ILE A 186 7.10 2.98 -20.75
N ASN A 187 7.69 3.12 -19.58
CA ASN A 187 9.13 3.21 -19.38
C ASN A 187 9.54 2.16 -18.37
N GLY A 188 10.55 1.36 -18.73
CA GLY A 188 11.16 0.37 -17.84
C GLY A 188 12.67 0.52 -17.81
N ARG A 189 13.24 0.45 -16.62
CA ARG A 189 14.70 0.40 -16.40
C ARG A 189 14.99 -0.80 -15.52
N PHE A 190 15.94 -1.61 -15.97
CA PHE A 190 16.41 -2.78 -15.27
C PHE A 190 17.91 -2.71 -15.16
N ALA A 191 18.47 -2.95 -13.98
CA ALA A 191 19.90 -2.94 -13.73
C ALA A 191 20.34 -4.18 -12.97
N GLY A 192 21.53 -4.71 -13.30
CA GLY A 192 22.15 -5.81 -12.57
C GLY A 192 21.45 -7.16 -12.73
N LEU A 193 20.80 -7.42 -13.88
CA LEU A 193 20.20 -8.71 -14.15
C LEU A 193 21.27 -9.80 -14.30
N LYS A 194 21.18 -10.83 -13.47
CA LYS A 194 22.03 -12.04 -13.53
C LYS A 194 21.12 -13.25 -13.60
N LEU A 195 21.44 -14.15 -14.50
CA LEU A 195 20.74 -15.44 -14.66
C LEU A 195 21.66 -16.57 -14.20
N ALA A 196 21.11 -17.55 -13.50
CA ALA A 196 21.85 -18.76 -13.15
C ALA A 196 22.22 -19.55 -14.40
N LYS A 197 23.37 -20.21 -14.38
CA LYS A 197 23.81 -21.06 -15.49
C LYS A 197 22.80 -22.14 -15.87
N ALA A 198 22.06 -22.67 -14.89
CA ALA A 198 21.01 -23.66 -15.10
C ALA A 198 19.87 -23.15 -16.01
N VAL A 199 19.65 -21.83 -16.09
CA VAL A 199 18.59 -21.22 -16.92
C VAL A 199 19.07 -20.98 -18.35
N ILE A 200 20.39 -20.74 -18.54
CA ILE A 200 20.96 -20.35 -19.84
C ILE A 200 21.25 -21.58 -20.71
N GLY A 201 21.27 -22.79 -20.14
CA GLY A 201 21.69 -24.01 -20.83
C GLY A 201 23.19 -24.05 -21.10
N ASN A 202 23.80 -25.20 -21.08
CA ASN A 202 25.18 -25.39 -21.59
C ASN A 202 25.20 -25.25 -23.10
#